data_7a87dcaa5b4a427fcec89ccbcf2293ea
#
_entry.id   7a87dcaa5b4a427fcec89ccbcf2293ea
#
_cell.length_a   1.000
_cell.length_b   1.000
_cell.length_c   1.000
_cell.angle_alpha   90.00
_cell.angle_beta   90.00
_cell.angle_gamma   90.00
#
_symmetry.space_group_name_H-M   'P 1'
#
loop_
_entity.id
_entity.type
_entity.pdbx_description
1 polymer ?
#
loop_
_entity_poly.entity_id
_entity_poly.type
_entity_poly.pdbx_seq_one_letter_code
_entity_poly.pdbx_strand_id
1 'polypeptide(L)'
;MKKLTCVLALAGVFAAGNALAWGNDGHRAVGAIADQLLKGSAAQAKIAALLLPGETLESIANWPDCVKGTYCGPQSPEMLAYVAANPRHSEYHYTDIPFQNAHYHDGATGSAGDDIVQTLKQAISVLQGKSDLASNPHQFTPRQALILITHLVGDIHQPLHVGAAYVAKDGRFVVPETQAQIDGLAIFDARGGNNLLLDDAQITALSDAVIPAPQPAEEGTLKPAAYPKSPTKPLHSYWDSTVVDYAMRRLSTRTPRQFAQTVIASQSDVPGNSGDPVTWPYQWADASLAASKVAYAGVVAGPATQQTSRKGEPYYVWALTVPGDYPVPSSSLARTQLINGGYHLAAVLRAIWP
;
A
#
# COMPACT_ATOMS: atom_id res chain seq x y z
N MET A 1 -49.13 -29.39 19.57
CA MET A 1 -48.14 -28.42 20.02
C MET A 1 -46.87 -28.66 19.22
N LYS A 2 -46.64 -27.87 18.14
CA LYS A 2 -45.47 -27.96 17.31
C LYS A 2 -44.41 -26.99 17.86
N LYS A 3 -43.24 -27.51 18.27
CA LYS A 3 -42.10 -26.69 18.73
C LYS A 3 -41.41 -26.13 17.48
N LEU A 4 -41.47 -24.81 17.36
CA LEU A 4 -40.72 -24.05 16.36
C LEU A 4 -39.31 -23.87 16.88
N THR A 5 -38.31 -24.55 16.28
CA THR A 5 -36.92 -24.37 16.62
C THR A 5 -36.39 -23.22 15.75
N CYS A 6 -36.20 -22.04 16.35
CA CYS A 6 -35.50 -20.94 15.70
C CYS A 6 -34.02 -21.30 15.64
N VAL A 7 -33.50 -21.53 14.44
CA VAL A 7 -32.06 -21.57 14.15
C VAL A 7 -31.63 -20.11 13.98
N LEU A 8 -30.94 -19.56 14.99
CA LEU A 8 -30.22 -18.29 14.85
C LEU A 8 -29.00 -18.56 13.96
N ALA A 9 -29.07 -18.16 12.68
CA ALA A 9 -27.91 -18.01 11.85
C ALA A 9 -27.09 -16.81 12.35
N LEU A 10 -25.97 -17.07 13.01
CA LEU A 10 -24.97 -16.05 13.28
C LEU A 10 -24.38 -15.63 11.92
N ALA A 11 -24.90 -14.54 11.37
CA ALA A 11 -24.26 -13.84 10.27
C ALA A 11 -22.96 -13.21 10.80
N GLY A 12 -21.85 -13.85 10.56
CA GLY A 12 -20.51 -13.29 10.83
C GLY A 12 -20.36 -11.98 10.05
N VAL A 13 -20.32 -10.86 10.75
CA VAL A 13 -20.04 -9.54 10.18
C VAL A 13 -18.56 -9.48 9.90
N PHE A 14 -18.12 -9.96 8.73
CA PHE A 14 -16.79 -9.67 8.25
C PHE A 14 -16.75 -8.21 7.81
N ALA A 15 -16.09 -7.39 8.62
CA ALA A 15 -15.60 -6.12 8.15
C ALA A 15 -14.58 -6.42 7.05
N ALA A 16 -14.91 -6.13 5.78
CA ALA A 16 -13.89 -5.94 4.78
C ALA A 16 -13.00 -4.83 5.33
N GLY A 17 -11.85 -5.18 5.91
CA GLY A 17 -10.85 -4.22 6.33
C GLY A 17 -10.51 -3.40 5.09
N ASN A 18 -10.61 -2.08 5.19
CA ASN A 18 -10.04 -1.22 4.17
C ASN A 18 -8.57 -1.64 4.07
N ALA A 19 -8.16 -2.13 2.90
CA ALA A 19 -6.76 -2.35 2.64
C ALA A 19 -6.07 -1.00 2.82
N LEU A 20 -5.26 -0.89 3.84
CA LEU A 20 -4.33 0.21 4.01
C LEU A 20 -3.11 -0.22 3.22
N ALA A 21 -2.66 0.59 2.32
CA ALA A 21 -1.32 0.51 1.74
C ALA A 21 -0.27 0.28 2.83
N TRP A 22 1.01 0.16 2.55
CA TRP A 22 1.97 -0.06 3.67
C TRP A 22 1.37 0.42 4.99
N GLY A 23 0.94 -0.43 5.91
CA GLY A 23 0.22 0.03 7.12
C GLY A 23 0.86 1.25 7.77
N ASN A 24 0.22 1.87 8.71
CA ASN A 24 0.61 3.17 9.28
C ASN A 24 2.12 3.33 9.49
N ASP A 25 2.81 2.27 9.93
CA ASP A 25 4.24 2.34 10.23
C ASP A 25 5.12 2.33 8.97
N GLY A 26 4.68 1.70 7.88
CA GLY A 26 5.40 1.71 6.63
C GLY A 26 5.40 3.08 5.96
N HIS A 27 4.24 3.73 5.84
CA HIS A 27 4.15 5.10 5.32
C HIS A 27 4.95 6.09 6.16
N ARG A 28 4.83 5.98 7.48
CA ARG A 28 5.59 6.82 8.41
C ARG A 28 7.09 6.58 8.28
N ALA A 29 7.53 5.35 8.03
CA ALA A 29 8.95 5.06 7.81
C ALA A 29 9.48 5.73 6.54
N VAL A 30 8.72 5.68 5.43
CA VAL A 30 9.05 6.39 4.18
C VAL A 30 9.14 7.89 4.42
N GLY A 31 8.13 8.49 5.07
CA GLY A 31 8.14 9.91 5.43
C GLY A 31 9.29 10.29 6.35
N ALA A 32 9.59 9.48 7.38
CA ALA A 32 10.66 9.74 8.34
C ALA A 32 12.06 9.67 7.69
N ILE A 33 12.28 8.76 6.73
CA ILE A 33 13.53 8.72 5.95
C ILE A 33 13.67 10.02 5.14
N ALA A 34 12.61 10.41 4.42
CA ALA A 34 12.63 11.62 3.60
C ALA A 34 12.85 12.89 4.46
N ASP A 35 12.17 13.02 5.60
CA ASP A 35 12.37 14.13 6.55
C ASP A 35 13.84 14.29 6.97
N GLN A 36 14.54 13.17 7.23
CA GLN A 36 15.94 13.21 7.63
C GLN A 36 16.87 13.54 6.46
N LEU A 37 16.63 12.94 5.29
CA LEU A 37 17.45 13.19 4.11
C LEU A 37 17.32 14.63 3.59
N LEU A 38 16.18 15.27 3.79
CA LEU A 38 15.89 16.62 3.30
C LEU A 38 16.39 17.74 4.24
N LYS A 39 16.90 17.41 5.42
CA LYS A 39 17.40 18.42 6.38
C LYS A 39 18.43 19.34 5.73
N GLY A 40 18.22 20.65 5.90
CA GLY A 40 19.09 21.70 5.38
C GLY A 40 19.00 21.95 3.87
N SER A 41 18.11 21.26 3.14
CA SER A 41 17.91 21.48 1.70
C SER A 41 16.90 22.60 1.41
N ALA A 42 16.96 23.15 0.19
CA ALA A 42 15.93 24.10 -0.29
C ALA A 42 14.53 23.49 -0.27
N ALA A 43 14.42 22.21 -0.63
CA ALA A 43 13.16 21.47 -0.58
C ALA A 43 12.54 21.49 0.83
N GLN A 44 13.32 21.39 1.92
CA GLN A 44 12.80 21.43 3.28
C GLN A 44 12.02 22.72 3.56
N ALA A 45 12.52 23.88 3.13
CA ALA A 45 11.84 25.16 3.33
C ALA A 45 10.53 25.24 2.55
N LYS A 46 10.49 24.70 1.33
CA LYS A 46 9.27 24.62 0.51
C LYS A 46 8.23 23.68 1.10
N ILE A 47 8.64 22.53 1.60
CA ILE A 47 7.79 21.58 2.32
C ILE A 47 7.19 22.24 3.55
N ALA A 48 8.02 22.88 4.40
CA ALA A 48 7.56 23.56 5.61
C ALA A 48 6.51 24.66 5.34
N ALA A 49 6.59 25.32 4.18
CA ALA A 49 5.61 26.33 3.77
C ALA A 49 4.23 25.73 3.38
N LEU A 50 4.16 24.45 3.06
CA LEU A 50 2.93 23.73 2.70
C LEU A 50 2.34 22.94 3.87
N LEU A 51 3.11 22.67 4.91
CA LEU A 51 2.69 21.94 6.10
C LEU A 51 2.07 22.86 7.15
N LEU A 52 1.16 22.31 7.95
CA LEU A 52 0.65 22.99 9.13
C LEU A 52 1.71 23.00 10.25
N PRO A 53 1.64 23.93 11.21
CA PRO A 53 2.58 23.95 12.32
C PRO A 53 2.69 22.60 13.04
N GLY A 54 3.90 22.07 13.14
CA GLY A 54 4.21 20.80 13.79
C GLY A 54 4.06 19.56 12.90
N GLU A 55 3.56 19.69 11.67
CA GLU A 55 3.55 18.59 10.72
C GLU A 55 4.94 18.31 10.12
N THR A 56 5.16 17.06 9.75
CA THR A 56 6.33 16.54 9.02
C THR A 56 5.85 15.58 7.94
N LEU A 57 6.72 15.18 7.02
CA LEU A 57 6.38 14.13 6.05
C LEU A 57 6.00 12.82 6.75
N GLU A 58 6.70 12.46 7.85
CA GLU A 58 6.31 11.33 8.70
C GLU A 58 4.87 11.43 9.19
N SER A 59 4.46 12.61 9.68
CA SER A 59 3.15 12.76 10.32
C SER A 59 1.98 12.80 9.35
N ILE A 60 2.17 13.33 8.14
CA ILE A 60 1.13 13.40 7.10
C ILE A 60 1.03 12.15 6.24
N ALA A 61 1.98 11.23 6.36
CA ALA A 61 2.11 10.07 5.48
C ALA A 61 0.87 9.18 5.42
N ASN A 62 0.07 9.11 6.48
CA ASN A 62 -1.15 8.29 6.53
C ASN A 62 -2.43 9.04 6.14
N TRP A 63 -2.35 10.34 5.88
CA TRP A 63 -3.54 11.16 5.63
C TRP A 63 -4.41 10.64 4.47
N PRO A 64 -3.86 10.21 3.29
CA PRO A 64 -4.66 9.71 2.17
C PRO A 64 -5.41 8.41 2.47
N ASP A 65 -4.93 7.64 3.42
CA ASP A 65 -5.68 6.49 3.94
C ASP A 65 -6.75 6.94 4.93
N CYS A 66 -6.42 7.85 5.84
CA CYS A 66 -7.35 8.34 6.85
C CYS A 66 -8.63 8.96 6.27
N VAL A 67 -8.57 9.52 5.06
CA VAL A 67 -9.75 10.07 4.37
C VAL A 67 -10.73 8.99 3.86
N LYS A 68 -10.30 7.72 3.78
CA LYS A 68 -11.15 6.60 3.37
C LYS A 68 -12.20 6.22 4.42
N GLY A 69 -12.11 6.75 5.65
CA GLY A 69 -13.03 6.42 6.74
C GLY A 69 -12.71 7.14 8.04
N THR A 70 -13.20 6.61 9.14
CA THR A 70 -13.07 7.21 10.48
C THR A 70 -12.11 6.46 11.41
N TYR A 71 -11.35 5.51 10.91
CA TYR A 71 -10.45 4.68 11.72
C TYR A 71 -9.23 5.43 12.27
N CYS A 72 -8.86 6.57 11.66
CA CYS A 72 -7.87 7.49 12.22
C CYS A 72 -8.49 8.53 13.18
N GLY A 73 -9.81 8.45 13.41
CA GLY A 73 -10.57 9.45 14.15
C GLY A 73 -11.55 10.22 13.28
N PRO A 74 -12.18 11.29 13.80
CA PRO A 74 -13.08 12.13 13.02
C PRO A 74 -12.37 12.79 11.83
N GLN A 75 -13.03 12.82 10.68
CA GLN A 75 -12.48 13.49 9.51
C GLN A 75 -12.53 15.03 9.70
N SER A 76 -11.42 15.69 9.33
CA SER A 76 -11.34 17.15 9.32
C SER A 76 -12.16 17.75 8.17
N PRO A 77 -12.49 19.06 8.22
CA PRO A 77 -13.11 19.75 7.09
C PRO A 77 -12.30 19.65 5.78
N GLU A 78 -10.97 19.65 5.86
CA GLU A 78 -10.08 19.45 4.71
C GLU A 78 -10.26 18.04 4.11
N MET A 79 -10.32 17.00 4.94
CA MET A 79 -10.57 15.63 4.51
C MET A 79 -11.93 15.47 3.82
N LEU A 80 -12.98 16.02 4.41
CA LEU A 80 -14.34 15.97 3.84
C LEU A 80 -14.41 16.69 2.50
N ALA A 81 -13.78 17.86 2.37
CA ALA A 81 -13.73 18.60 1.12
C ALA A 81 -12.95 17.84 0.03
N TYR A 82 -11.82 17.22 0.40
CA TYR A 82 -11.03 16.39 -0.52
C TYR A 82 -11.84 15.18 -1.03
N VAL A 83 -12.51 14.45 -0.15
CA VAL A 83 -13.36 13.29 -0.51
C VAL A 83 -14.49 13.71 -1.43
N ALA A 84 -15.15 14.84 -1.15
CA ALA A 84 -16.23 15.37 -1.98
C ALA A 84 -15.76 15.75 -3.40
N ALA A 85 -14.54 16.33 -3.51
CA ALA A 85 -13.95 16.69 -4.79
C ALA A 85 -13.38 15.49 -5.54
N ASN A 86 -13.01 14.42 -4.83
CA ASN A 86 -12.32 13.25 -5.38
C ASN A 86 -13.05 11.95 -5.02
N PRO A 87 -14.23 11.67 -5.59
CA PRO A 87 -15.07 10.53 -5.20
C PRO A 87 -14.40 9.16 -5.48
N ARG A 88 -13.39 9.12 -6.35
CA ARG A 88 -12.60 7.93 -6.66
C ARG A 88 -11.23 7.89 -5.97
N HIS A 89 -10.97 8.74 -4.97
CA HIS A 89 -9.68 8.86 -4.30
C HIS A 89 -9.11 7.52 -3.80
N SER A 90 -9.94 6.54 -3.52
CA SER A 90 -9.50 5.20 -3.11
C SER A 90 -8.77 4.43 -4.21
N GLU A 91 -8.99 4.78 -5.48
CA GLU A 91 -8.36 4.14 -6.64
C GLU A 91 -6.98 4.75 -6.97
N TYR A 92 -6.66 5.92 -6.42
CA TYR A 92 -5.39 6.60 -6.62
C TYR A 92 -4.18 5.87 -6.00
N HIS A 93 -4.41 4.89 -5.16
CA HIS A 93 -3.38 4.22 -4.34
C HIS A 93 -2.72 3.03 -5.04
N TYR A 94 -3.25 2.56 -6.15
CA TYR A 94 -2.80 1.33 -6.80
C TYR A 94 -3.01 1.34 -8.30
N THR A 95 -2.40 0.37 -8.96
CA THR A 95 -2.72 -0.09 -10.31
C THR A 95 -2.70 -1.62 -10.30
N ASP A 96 -3.51 -2.28 -11.11
CA ASP A 96 -3.67 -3.73 -11.08
C ASP A 96 -3.00 -4.40 -12.29
N ILE A 97 -1.76 -4.04 -12.60
CA ILE A 97 -1.02 -4.67 -13.70
C ILE A 97 -0.76 -6.15 -13.36
N PRO A 98 -1.03 -7.10 -14.27
CA PRO A 98 -0.70 -8.50 -14.03
C PRO A 98 0.76 -8.65 -13.57
N PHE A 99 1.00 -9.23 -12.39
CA PHE A 99 2.33 -9.28 -11.77
C PHE A 99 3.39 -9.99 -12.64
N GLN A 100 2.96 -10.78 -13.61
CA GLN A 100 3.84 -11.45 -14.57
C GLN A 100 4.41 -10.50 -15.63
N ASN A 101 3.79 -9.33 -15.82
CA ASN A 101 4.24 -8.34 -16.79
C ASN A 101 5.63 -7.76 -16.40
N ALA A 102 6.34 -7.22 -17.38
CA ALA A 102 7.65 -6.62 -17.16
C ALA A 102 7.58 -5.11 -16.92
N HIS A 103 6.58 -4.45 -17.54
CA HIS A 103 6.50 -2.99 -17.57
C HIS A 103 5.06 -2.51 -17.39
N TYR A 104 4.95 -1.35 -16.73
CA TYR A 104 3.75 -0.53 -16.74
C TYR A 104 3.74 0.34 -18.01
N HIS A 105 2.58 0.50 -18.61
CA HIS A 105 2.33 1.54 -19.63
C HIS A 105 0.88 2.00 -19.59
N ASP A 106 0.64 3.21 -20.05
CA ASP A 106 -0.70 3.78 -20.15
C ASP A 106 -1.56 2.88 -21.06
N GLY A 107 -2.78 2.55 -20.61
CA GLY A 107 -3.69 1.68 -21.33
C GLY A 107 -3.38 0.18 -21.25
N ALA A 108 -2.40 -0.23 -20.44
CA ALA A 108 -2.20 -1.65 -20.13
C ALA A 108 -3.42 -2.25 -19.44
N THR A 109 -3.65 -3.56 -19.64
CA THR A 109 -4.65 -4.29 -18.85
C THR A 109 -4.37 -4.10 -17.36
N GLY A 110 -5.35 -3.62 -16.59
CA GLY A 110 -5.24 -3.32 -15.18
C GLY A 110 -4.77 -1.90 -14.85
N SER A 111 -4.37 -1.07 -15.85
CA SER A 111 -4.10 0.35 -15.62
C SER A 111 -5.37 1.19 -15.69
N ALA A 112 -5.38 2.35 -15.05
CA ALA A 112 -6.46 3.34 -15.10
C ALA A 112 -5.92 4.75 -15.31
N GLY A 113 -6.75 5.63 -15.85
CA GLY A 113 -6.34 7.03 -16.12
C GLY A 113 -6.10 7.88 -14.87
N ASP A 114 -6.47 7.37 -13.72
CA ASP A 114 -6.29 7.99 -12.39
C ASP A 114 -5.72 6.98 -11.35
N ASP A 115 -4.99 5.97 -11.83
CA ASP A 115 -4.24 5.07 -10.96
C ASP A 115 -3.05 5.76 -10.28
N ILE A 116 -2.31 5.02 -9.47
CA ILE A 116 -1.19 5.52 -8.68
C ILE A 116 -0.12 6.22 -9.52
N VAL A 117 0.20 5.71 -10.72
CA VAL A 117 1.20 6.31 -11.62
C VAL A 117 0.72 7.66 -12.13
N GLN A 118 -0.53 7.72 -12.61
CA GLN A 118 -1.13 8.94 -13.15
C GLN A 118 -1.35 9.98 -12.04
N THR A 119 -1.77 9.56 -10.85
CA THR A 119 -1.96 10.45 -9.70
C THR A 119 -0.64 11.04 -9.21
N LEU A 120 0.43 10.25 -9.14
CA LEU A 120 1.78 10.75 -8.82
C LEU A 120 2.26 11.77 -9.85
N LYS A 121 2.08 11.52 -11.15
CA LYS A 121 2.43 12.47 -12.22
C LYS A 121 1.73 13.81 -12.02
N GLN A 122 0.43 13.80 -11.72
CA GLN A 122 -0.33 15.02 -11.46
C GLN A 122 0.19 15.75 -10.23
N ALA A 123 0.38 15.06 -9.12
CA ALA A 123 0.87 15.66 -7.89
C ALA A 123 2.28 16.28 -8.06
N ILE A 124 3.19 15.59 -8.78
CA ILE A 124 4.52 16.13 -9.13
C ILE A 124 4.36 17.40 -9.99
N SER A 125 3.50 17.37 -11.03
CA SER A 125 3.25 18.52 -11.90
C SER A 125 2.75 19.73 -11.10
N VAL A 126 1.84 19.54 -10.15
CA VAL A 126 1.32 20.60 -9.27
C VAL A 126 2.46 21.22 -8.45
N LEU A 127 3.35 20.40 -7.85
CA LEU A 127 4.48 20.94 -7.08
C LEU A 127 5.54 21.61 -7.95
N GLN A 128 5.61 21.26 -9.25
CA GLN A 128 6.42 21.97 -10.26
C GLN A 128 5.76 23.30 -10.72
N GLY A 129 4.59 23.66 -10.18
CA GLY A 129 3.88 24.89 -10.52
C GLY A 129 2.95 24.79 -11.73
N LYS A 130 2.69 23.60 -12.25
CA LYS A 130 1.72 23.38 -13.35
C LYS A 130 0.32 23.23 -12.73
N SER A 131 -0.60 24.12 -13.11
CA SER A 131 -1.94 24.18 -12.50
C SER A 131 -3.09 24.12 -13.52
N ASP A 132 -2.78 23.92 -14.81
CA ASP A 132 -3.82 23.77 -15.84
C ASP A 132 -4.54 22.42 -15.71
N LEU A 133 -5.76 22.33 -16.28
CA LEU A 133 -6.58 21.12 -16.19
C LEU A 133 -5.97 19.89 -16.88
N ALA A 134 -5.04 20.09 -17.81
CA ALA A 134 -4.37 18.97 -18.46
C ALA A 134 -3.33 18.31 -17.57
N SER A 135 -2.64 19.11 -16.75
CA SER A 135 -1.61 18.62 -15.79
C SER A 135 -2.15 18.34 -14.39
N ASN A 136 -3.33 18.88 -14.04
CA ASN A 136 -3.98 18.72 -12.75
C ASN A 136 -5.51 18.57 -12.89
N PRO A 137 -6.02 17.51 -13.54
CA PRO A 137 -7.46 17.33 -13.76
C PRO A 137 -8.27 17.21 -12.45
N HIS A 138 -7.66 16.73 -11.37
CA HIS A 138 -8.29 16.63 -10.05
C HIS A 138 -8.21 17.91 -9.22
N GLN A 139 -7.59 18.97 -9.75
CA GLN A 139 -7.45 20.28 -9.10
C GLN A 139 -6.83 20.20 -7.69
N PHE A 140 -5.84 19.31 -7.51
CA PHE A 140 -5.11 19.22 -6.24
C PHE A 140 -4.46 20.56 -5.89
N THR A 141 -4.64 20.98 -4.64
CA THR A 141 -3.85 22.08 -4.10
C THR A 141 -2.38 21.65 -3.89
N PRO A 142 -1.41 22.59 -3.84
CA PRO A 142 -0.03 22.25 -3.56
C PRO A 142 0.16 21.43 -2.27
N ARG A 143 -0.62 21.72 -1.21
CA ARG A 143 -0.61 20.95 0.02
C ARG A 143 -1.12 19.52 -0.20
N GLN A 144 -2.26 19.34 -0.88
CA GLN A 144 -2.78 18.02 -1.21
C GLN A 144 -1.81 17.23 -2.08
N ALA A 145 -1.17 17.88 -3.07
CA ALA A 145 -0.15 17.25 -3.90
C ALA A 145 1.05 16.76 -3.07
N LEU A 146 1.54 17.56 -2.11
CA LEU A 146 2.60 17.13 -1.18
C LEU A 146 2.18 15.93 -0.34
N ILE A 147 0.97 15.95 0.23
CA ILE A 147 0.42 14.84 1.03
C ILE A 147 0.31 13.58 0.16
N LEU A 148 -0.23 13.69 -1.05
CA LEU A 148 -0.38 12.57 -1.99
C LEU A 148 0.99 12.00 -2.39
N ILE A 149 1.97 12.82 -2.76
CA ILE A 149 3.32 12.34 -3.09
C ILE A 149 3.94 11.61 -1.89
N THR A 150 3.82 12.16 -0.68
CA THR A 150 4.38 11.56 0.53
C THR A 150 3.83 10.16 0.78
N HIS A 151 2.56 9.94 0.55
CA HIS A 151 1.89 8.66 0.73
C HIS A 151 2.12 7.71 -0.46
N LEU A 152 1.79 8.17 -1.67
CA LEU A 152 1.77 7.33 -2.87
C LEU A 152 3.16 6.88 -3.32
N VAL A 153 4.23 7.62 -2.97
CA VAL A 153 5.60 7.09 -3.14
C VAL A 153 5.82 5.89 -2.22
N GLY A 154 5.23 5.84 -1.05
CA GLY A 154 5.18 4.62 -0.23
C GLY A 154 4.42 3.52 -0.94
N ASP A 155 3.19 3.79 -1.37
CA ASP A 155 2.31 2.82 -2.03
C ASP A 155 2.93 2.19 -3.28
N ILE A 156 3.50 2.99 -4.17
CA ILE A 156 4.08 2.47 -5.41
C ILE A 156 5.30 1.56 -5.16
N HIS A 157 5.90 1.62 -3.97
CA HIS A 157 6.97 0.71 -3.55
C HIS A 157 6.44 -0.51 -2.79
N GLN A 158 5.13 -0.61 -2.51
CA GLN A 158 4.51 -1.85 -2.02
C GLN A 158 4.17 -2.73 -3.23
N PRO A 159 4.79 -3.92 -3.36
CA PRO A 159 4.69 -4.73 -4.59
C PRO A 159 3.26 -5.03 -5.04
N LEU A 160 2.34 -5.23 -4.08
CA LEU A 160 0.95 -5.58 -4.37
C LEU A 160 0.06 -4.38 -4.74
N HIS A 161 0.60 -3.15 -4.66
CA HIS A 161 -0.07 -1.94 -5.15
C HIS A 161 0.18 -1.69 -6.64
N VAL A 162 1.07 -2.47 -7.26
CA VAL A 162 1.38 -2.34 -8.69
C VAL A 162 1.17 -3.66 -9.42
N GLY A 163 1.67 -4.77 -8.85
CA GLY A 163 1.51 -6.10 -9.42
C GLY A 163 0.32 -6.84 -8.83
N ALA A 164 -0.74 -7.02 -9.61
CA ALA A 164 -1.94 -7.76 -9.21
C ALA A 164 -1.92 -9.21 -9.72
N ALA A 165 -2.46 -10.12 -8.92
CA ALA A 165 -2.75 -11.47 -9.37
C ALA A 165 -4.15 -11.52 -9.99
N TYR A 166 -4.24 -12.07 -11.19
CA TYR A 166 -5.49 -12.46 -11.82
C TYR A 166 -5.65 -13.98 -11.70
N VAL A 167 -6.80 -14.43 -11.24
CA VAL A 167 -6.98 -15.81 -10.79
C VAL A 167 -8.19 -16.44 -11.46
N ALA A 168 -8.00 -17.64 -12.01
CA ALA A 168 -9.10 -18.47 -12.47
C ALA A 168 -9.83 -19.13 -11.28
N LYS A 169 -11.04 -19.66 -11.49
CA LYS A 169 -11.81 -20.32 -10.41
C LYS A 169 -11.12 -21.54 -9.82
N ASP A 170 -10.23 -22.17 -10.56
CA ASP A 170 -9.45 -23.33 -10.10
C ASP A 170 -8.19 -22.93 -9.30
N GLY A 171 -7.93 -21.63 -9.12
CA GLY A 171 -6.80 -21.09 -8.37
C GLY A 171 -5.56 -20.80 -9.22
N ARG A 172 -5.57 -21.07 -10.52
CA ARG A 172 -4.42 -20.75 -11.38
C ARG A 172 -4.26 -19.25 -11.55
N PHE A 173 -3.05 -18.75 -11.37
CA PHE A 173 -2.68 -17.38 -11.75
C PHE A 173 -2.57 -17.31 -13.27
N VAL A 174 -3.27 -16.34 -13.85
CA VAL A 174 -3.38 -16.16 -15.31
C VAL A 174 -3.04 -14.72 -15.68
N VAL A 175 -2.64 -14.50 -16.92
CA VAL A 175 -2.43 -13.15 -17.45
C VAL A 175 -3.60 -12.84 -18.38
N PRO A 176 -4.49 -11.88 -18.04
CA PRO A 176 -5.53 -11.46 -18.95
C PRO A 176 -4.90 -10.72 -20.14
N GLU A 177 -5.28 -11.12 -21.34
CA GLU A 177 -4.82 -10.47 -22.58
C GLU A 177 -5.63 -9.20 -22.88
N THR A 178 -6.86 -9.14 -22.40
CA THR A 178 -7.78 -8.03 -22.63
C THR A 178 -8.64 -7.76 -21.38
N GLN A 179 -9.09 -6.51 -21.24
CA GLN A 179 -10.04 -6.12 -20.19
C GLN A 179 -11.34 -6.94 -20.27
N ALA A 180 -11.81 -7.28 -21.46
CA ALA A 180 -13.03 -8.06 -21.65
C ALA A 180 -12.98 -9.47 -21.01
N GLN A 181 -11.81 -10.06 -20.86
CA GLN A 181 -11.67 -11.35 -20.15
C GLN A 181 -11.98 -11.20 -18.66
N ILE A 182 -11.64 -10.06 -18.06
CA ILE A 182 -11.90 -9.74 -16.66
C ILE A 182 -13.36 -9.36 -16.49
N ASP A 183 -13.89 -8.47 -17.33
CA ASP A 183 -15.28 -8.01 -17.29
C ASP A 183 -16.27 -9.11 -17.61
N GLY A 184 -15.87 -10.06 -18.46
CA GLY A 184 -16.63 -11.27 -18.76
C GLY A 184 -16.63 -12.34 -17.65
N LEU A 185 -16.00 -12.07 -16.50
CA LEU A 185 -15.86 -12.96 -15.35
C LEU A 185 -15.19 -14.31 -15.67
N ALA A 186 -14.37 -14.35 -16.72
CA ALA A 186 -13.56 -15.53 -17.05
C ALA A 186 -12.31 -15.60 -16.14
N ILE A 187 -11.76 -14.44 -15.79
CA ILE A 187 -10.60 -14.23 -14.96
C ILE A 187 -10.97 -13.17 -13.91
N PHE A 188 -10.55 -13.37 -12.68
CA PHE A 188 -10.92 -12.49 -11.57
C PHE A 188 -9.69 -11.75 -11.06
N ASP A 189 -9.82 -10.47 -10.93
CA ASP A 189 -8.85 -9.65 -10.22
C ASP A 189 -8.86 -9.99 -8.72
N ALA A 190 -7.71 -10.36 -8.18
CA ALA A 190 -7.52 -10.60 -6.75
C ALA A 190 -7.31 -9.29 -5.96
N ARG A 191 -7.46 -8.11 -6.61
CA ARG A 191 -7.40 -6.78 -6.00
C ARG A 191 -6.12 -6.57 -5.20
N GLY A 192 -4.98 -6.69 -5.87
CA GLY A 192 -3.68 -6.60 -5.20
C GLY A 192 -3.51 -7.61 -4.06
N GLY A 193 -4.18 -8.77 -4.10
CA GLY A 193 -4.12 -9.79 -3.04
C GLY A 193 -5.12 -9.61 -1.89
N ASN A 194 -6.07 -8.67 -1.99
CA ASN A 194 -7.13 -8.52 -0.98
C ASN A 194 -8.10 -9.71 -0.94
N ASN A 195 -8.28 -10.38 -2.06
CA ASN A 195 -9.12 -11.57 -2.17
C ASN A 195 -8.35 -12.89 -2.00
N LEU A 196 -7.05 -12.83 -1.72
CA LEU A 196 -6.19 -13.96 -1.45
C LEU A 196 -5.99 -14.09 0.06
N LEU A 197 -6.46 -15.19 0.68
CA LEU A 197 -6.62 -15.30 2.13
C LEU A 197 -5.65 -16.31 2.74
N LEU A 198 -4.81 -15.86 3.65
CA LEU A 198 -4.02 -16.69 4.57
C LEU A 198 -4.86 -17.05 5.79
N ASP A 199 -4.84 -18.29 6.26
CA ASP A 199 -5.48 -18.66 7.52
C ASP A 199 -4.62 -18.29 8.76
N ASP A 200 -5.25 -18.18 9.92
CA ASP A 200 -4.58 -17.77 11.17
C ASP A 200 -3.52 -18.79 11.65
N ALA A 201 -3.75 -20.07 11.42
CA ALA A 201 -2.79 -21.13 11.79
C ALA A 201 -1.52 -21.00 10.95
N GLN A 202 -1.67 -20.80 9.64
CA GLN A 202 -0.56 -20.55 8.73
C GLN A 202 0.22 -19.29 9.10
N ILE A 203 -0.47 -18.17 9.38
CA ILE A 203 0.16 -16.91 9.80
C ILE A 203 0.97 -17.13 11.09
N THR A 204 0.41 -17.87 12.06
CA THR A 204 1.09 -18.17 13.32
C THR A 204 2.32 -19.02 13.08
N ALA A 205 2.22 -20.07 12.27
CA ALA A 205 3.36 -20.92 11.93
C ALA A 205 4.48 -20.14 11.22
N LEU A 206 4.12 -19.20 10.33
CA LEU A 206 5.09 -18.33 9.65
C LEU A 206 5.76 -17.33 10.61
N SER A 207 5.06 -16.85 11.64
CA SER A 207 5.63 -15.90 12.61
C SER A 207 6.66 -16.51 13.53
N ASP A 208 6.66 -17.84 13.71
CA ASP A 208 7.66 -18.55 14.52
C ASP A 208 9.01 -18.75 13.80
N ALA A 209 9.11 -18.42 12.52
CA ALA A 209 10.29 -18.67 11.71
C ALA A 209 11.24 -17.46 11.65
N VAL A 210 12.47 -17.65 12.14
CA VAL A 210 13.71 -16.88 11.81
C VAL A 210 13.71 -15.37 12.11
N ILE A 211 12.58 -14.73 12.33
CA ILE A 211 12.50 -13.29 12.62
C ILE A 211 12.51 -13.08 14.13
N PRO A 212 13.35 -12.18 14.68
CA PRO A 212 13.39 -11.93 16.11
C PRO A 212 12.00 -11.68 16.69
N ALA A 213 11.68 -12.33 17.82
CA ALA A 213 10.42 -12.11 18.51
C ALA A 213 10.20 -10.61 18.81
N PRO A 214 8.95 -10.11 18.80
CA PRO A 214 8.69 -8.74 19.22
C PRO A 214 9.18 -8.57 20.66
N GLN A 215 9.92 -7.47 20.89
CA GLN A 215 10.27 -7.14 22.27
C GLN A 215 9.04 -6.61 23.00
N PRO A 216 8.94 -6.77 24.33
CA PRO A 216 7.82 -6.23 25.09
C PRO A 216 7.63 -4.74 24.80
N ALA A 217 6.36 -4.31 24.67
CA ALA A 217 6.05 -2.90 24.57
C ALA A 217 6.57 -2.15 25.82
N GLU A 218 7.10 -0.94 25.62
CA GLU A 218 7.47 -0.09 26.75
C GLU A 218 6.24 0.18 27.63
N GLU A 219 6.43 0.18 28.95
CA GLU A 219 5.36 0.44 29.90
C GLU A 219 4.75 1.83 29.61
N GLY A 220 3.43 1.88 29.38
CA GLY A 220 2.73 3.13 29.04
C GLY A 220 2.37 3.31 27.57
N THR A 221 2.77 2.44 26.66
CA THR A 221 2.26 2.48 25.28
C THR A 221 0.80 2.02 25.24
N LEU A 222 -0.08 2.85 24.64
CA LEU A 222 -1.46 2.48 24.40
C LEU A 222 -1.49 1.22 23.52
N LYS A 223 -2.01 0.12 24.08
CA LYS A 223 -2.27 -1.07 23.27
C LYS A 223 -3.31 -0.71 22.21
N PRO A 224 -3.07 -1.01 20.92
CA PRO A 224 -4.12 -0.88 19.92
C PRO A 224 -5.38 -1.62 20.41
N ALA A 225 -6.55 -1.04 20.14
CA ALA A 225 -7.81 -1.70 20.46
C ALA A 225 -7.79 -3.11 19.86
N ALA A 226 -8.05 -4.12 20.66
CA ALA A 226 -8.11 -5.50 20.21
C ALA A 226 -9.33 -5.66 19.31
N TYR A 227 -9.14 -5.57 18.01
CA TYR A 227 -10.19 -5.99 17.07
C TYR A 227 -10.37 -7.51 17.15
N PRO A 228 -11.59 -8.02 16.97
CA PRO A 228 -11.81 -9.45 16.87
C PRO A 228 -10.89 -10.02 15.79
N LYS A 229 -10.06 -11.01 16.16
CA LYS A 229 -9.20 -11.67 15.18
C LYS A 229 -10.06 -12.32 14.11
N SER A 230 -9.86 -11.96 12.86
CA SER A 230 -10.42 -12.70 11.74
C SER A 230 -9.67 -14.04 11.62
N PRO A 231 -10.36 -15.16 11.34
CA PRO A 231 -9.70 -16.45 11.12
C PRO A 231 -8.82 -16.46 9.85
N THR A 232 -8.91 -15.42 9.04
CA THR A 232 -8.13 -15.25 7.82
C THR A 232 -7.62 -13.82 7.70
N LYS A 233 -6.49 -13.65 7.02
CA LYS A 233 -5.90 -12.34 6.71
C LYS A 233 -5.64 -12.25 5.20
N PRO A 234 -6.09 -11.19 4.51
CA PRO A 234 -5.70 -10.93 3.14
C PRO A 234 -4.18 -10.87 2.97
N LEU A 235 -3.67 -11.43 1.89
CA LEU A 235 -2.24 -11.34 1.55
C LEU A 235 -1.78 -9.88 1.50
N HIS A 236 -2.61 -8.99 0.94
CA HIS A 236 -2.38 -7.55 0.94
C HIS A 236 -2.12 -7.01 2.36
N SER A 237 -3.06 -7.24 3.28
CA SER A 237 -2.91 -6.79 4.67
C SER A 237 -1.74 -7.47 5.41
N TYR A 238 -1.37 -8.68 5.02
CA TYR A 238 -0.17 -9.34 5.54
C TYR A 238 1.10 -8.57 5.14
N TRP A 239 1.19 -8.11 3.89
CA TRP A 239 2.28 -7.26 3.40
C TRP A 239 2.29 -5.89 4.07
N ASP A 240 1.12 -5.24 4.19
CA ASP A 240 1.02 -3.89 4.75
C ASP A 240 1.40 -3.79 6.23
N SER A 241 1.23 -4.85 6.98
CA SER A 241 1.44 -4.81 8.43
C SER A 241 2.46 -5.82 8.93
N THR A 242 2.24 -7.11 8.69
CA THR A 242 3.08 -8.17 9.27
C THR A 242 4.48 -8.17 8.66
N VAL A 243 4.57 -8.05 7.34
CA VAL A 243 5.87 -8.01 6.64
C VAL A 243 6.65 -6.73 6.96
N VAL A 244 5.95 -5.60 7.13
CA VAL A 244 6.57 -4.33 7.59
C VAL A 244 7.14 -4.48 9.00
N ASP A 245 6.37 -5.02 9.94
CA ASP A 245 6.87 -5.30 11.30
C ASP A 245 8.11 -6.20 11.27
N TYR A 246 8.08 -7.23 10.42
CA TYR A 246 9.23 -8.11 10.23
C TYR A 246 10.44 -7.39 9.65
N ALA A 247 10.25 -6.52 8.67
CA ALA A 247 11.31 -5.70 8.07
C ALA A 247 11.98 -4.80 9.12
N MET A 248 11.20 -4.16 9.99
CA MET A 248 11.70 -3.33 11.09
C MET A 248 12.45 -4.17 12.14
N ARG A 249 11.90 -5.29 12.57
CA ARG A 249 12.53 -6.18 13.57
C ARG A 249 13.86 -6.77 13.10
N ARG A 250 14.02 -7.01 11.79
CA ARG A 250 15.31 -7.43 11.21
C ARG A 250 16.43 -6.41 11.42
N LEU A 251 16.10 -5.13 11.61
CA LEU A 251 17.05 -4.07 11.94
C LEU A 251 17.06 -3.74 13.45
N SER A 252 16.41 -4.57 14.28
CA SER A 252 16.23 -4.31 15.72
C SER A 252 15.58 -2.96 16.02
N THR A 253 14.69 -2.50 15.12
CA THR A 253 13.94 -1.25 15.27
C THR A 253 12.48 -1.53 15.60
N ARG A 254 11.82 -0.62 16.31
CA ARG A 254 10.42 -0.75 16.77
C ARG A 254 9.52 0.35 16.24
N THR A 255 10.10 1.46 15.80
CA THR A 255 9.36 2.63 15.35
C THR A 255 9.85 3.07 13.98
N PRO A 256 8.98 3.71 13.17
CA PRO A 256 9.35 4.31 11.89
C PRO A 256 10.58 5.22 11.98
N ARG A 257 10.66 6.02 13.03
CA ARG A 257 11.79 6.94 13.25
C ARG A 257 13.10 6.21 13.56
N GLN A 258 13.08 5.17 14.38
CA GLN A 258 14.26 4.32 14.62
C GLN A 258 14.70 3.62 13.34
N PHE A 259 13.75 3.09 12.57
CA PHE A 259 14.02 2.47 11.27
C PHE A 259 14.73 3.48 10.34
N ALA A 260 14.18 4.69 10.17
CA ALA A 260 14.78 5.73 9.36
C ALA A 260 16.21 6.09 9.81
N GLN A 261 16.44 6.25 11.10
CA GLN A 261 17.77 6.54 11.67
C GLN A 261 18.77 5.42 11.34
N THR A 262 18.39 4.17 11.53
CA THR A 262 19.24 2.99 11.27
C THR A 262 19.58 2.89 9.78
N VAL A 263 18.60 3.06 8.90
CA VAL A 263 18.75 3.00 7.45
C VAL A 263 19.70 4.08 6.95
N ILE A 264 19.55 5.30 7.41
CA ILE A 264 20.40 6.42 6.98
C ILE A 264 21.83 6.24 7.49
N ALA A 265 22.00 5.78 8.74
CA ALA A 265 23.32 5.50 9.29
C ALA A 265 24.05 4.38 8.52
N SER A 266 23.33 3.44 7.92
CA SER A 266 23.91 2.37 7.08
C SER A 266 24.30 2.81 5.67
N GLN A 267 24.00 4.05 5.28
CA GLN A 267 24.29 4.61 3.94
C GLN A 267 23.80 3.70 2.81
N SER A 268 22.52 3.33 2.84
CA SER A 268 21.92 2.45 1.84
C SER A 268 22.13 2.98 0.43
N ASP A 269 22.59 2.14 -0.47
CA ASP A 269 22.68 2.44 -1.91
C ASP A 269 21.29 2.22 -2.54
N VAL A 270 20.70 3.30 -3.04
CA VAL A 270 19.38 3.29 -3.68
C VAL A 270 19.53 3.77 -5.12
N PRO A 271 19.09 2.98 -6.11
CA PRO A 271 19.17 3.39 -7.51
C PRO A 271 18.47 4.74 -7.75
N GLY A 272 19.19 5.66 -8.40
CA GLY A 272 18.63 6.96 -8.77
C GLY A 272 17.67 6.86 -9.94
N ASN A 273 16.74 7.82 -10.01
CA ASN A 273 15.84 7.98 -11.17
C ASN A 273 16.47 8.92 -12.22
N SER A 274 16.04 8.79 -13.47
CA SER A 274 16.52 9.58 -14.59
C SER A 274 15.39 10.32 -15.30
N GLY A 275 15.76 11.41 -16.00
CA GLY A 275 14.81 12.22 -16.75
C GLY A 275 14.00 13.19 -15.89
N ASP A 276 12.91 13.74 -16.46
CA ASP A 276 12.01 14.65 -15.74
C ASP A 276 11.33 13.89 -14.57
N PRO A 277 11.29 14.45 -13.36
CA PRO A 277 10.63 13.85 -12.22
C PRO A 277 9.20 13.37 -12.46
N VAL A 278 8.45 14.00 -13.37
CA VAL A 278 7.10 13.59 -13.76
C VAL A 278 7.06 12.19 -14.41
N THR A 279 8.20 11.70 -14.90
CA THR A 279 8.32 10.36 -15.51
C THR A 279 8.79 9.27 -14.52
N TRP A 280 9.23 9.64 -13.33
CA TRP A 280 9.77 8.69 -12.35
C TRP A 280 8.74 7.67 -11.85
N PRO A 281 7.44 7.99 -11.72
CA PRO A 281 6.44 6.98 -11.35
C PRO A 281 6.39 5.75 -12.25
N TYR A 282 6.72 5.87 -13.55
CA TYR A 282 6.83 4.72 -14.45
C TYR A 282 7.99 3.80 -14.06
N GLN A 283 9.14 4.39 -13.71
CA GLN A 283 10.33 3.64 -13.29
C GLN A 283 10.08 2.92 -11.97
N TRP A 284 9.37 3.55 -11.03
CA TRP A 284 8.97 2.93 -9.76
C TRP A 284 7.95 1.81 -9.97
N ALA A 285 6.98 1.99 -10.87
CA ALA A 285 6.02 0.94 -11.21
C ALA A 285 6.71 -0.30 -11.79
N ASP A 286 7.65 -0.13 -12.72
CA ASP A 286 8.44 -1.23 -13.29
C ASP A 286 9.25 -1.96 -12.22
N ALA A 287 9.90 -1.23 -11.32
CA ALA A 287 10.64 -1.82 -10.21
C ALA A 287 9.70 -2.60 -9.26
N SER A 288 8.50 -2.09 -9.01
CA SER A 288 7.49 -2.77 -8.17
C SER A 288 6.86 -3.98 -8.83
N LEU A 289 6.69 -3.97 -10.17
CA LEU A 289 6.32 -5.18 -10.93
C LEU A 289 7.39 -6.27 -10.80
N ALA A 290 8.66 -5.91 -10.86
CA ALA A 290 9.74 -6.86 -10.61
C ALA A 290 9.70 -7.41 -9.18
N ALA A 291 9.43 -6.55 -8.19
CA ALA A 291 9.29 -6.91 -6.78
C ALA A 291 8.06 -7.80 -6.53
N SER A 292 6.94 -7.56 -7.22
CA SER A 292 5.71 -8.36 -7.05
C SER A 292 5.89 -9.82 -7.42
N LYS A 293 6.78 -10.13 -8.37
CA LYS A 293 7.13 -11.53 -8.71
C LYS A 293 7.72 -12.28 -7.51
N VAL A 294 8.47 -11.59 -6.65
CA VAL A 294 8.99 -12.17 -5.40
C VAL A 294 7.86 -12.33 -4.38
N ALA A 295 6.95 -11.34 -4.30
CA ALA A 295 5.80 -11.39 -3.39
C ALA A 295 4.85 -12.56 -3.71
N TYR A 296 4.72 -12.94 -4.98
CA TYR A 296 3.91 -14.07 -5.41
C TYR A 296 4.71 -15.37 -5.59
N ALA A 297 6.01 -15.38 -5.32
CA ALA A 297 6.85 -16.57 -5.50
C ALA A 297 6.43 -17.71 -4.57
N GLY A 298 6.10 -18.86 -5.13
CA GLY A 298 5.68 -20.04 -4.37
C GLY A 298 4.29 -19.93 -3.73
N VAL A 299 3.56 -18.84 -3.96
CA VAL A 299 2.17 -18.68 -3.52
C VAL A 299 1.26 -19.55 -4.37
N VAL A 300 0.43 -20.37 -3.75
CA VAL A 300 -0.54 -21.24 -4.40
C VAL A 300 -1.93 -20.87 -3.91
N ALA A 301 -2.85 -20.59 -4.84
CA ALA A 301 -4.25 -20.36 -4.53
C ALA A 301 -5.06 -21.67 -4.70
N GLY A 302 -5.93 -21.97 -3.76
CA GLY A 302 -6.90 -23.04 -3.84
C GLY A 302 -8.07 -22.69 -4.77
N PRO A 303 -9.11 -23.53 -4.85
CA PRO A 303 -10.31 -23.21 -5.60
C PRO A 303 -11.03 -21.97 -5.07
N ALA A 304 -11.69 -21.23 -5.98
CA ALA A 304 -12.47 -20.05 -5.64
C ALA A 304 -13.66 -20.39 -4.71
N THR A 305 -13.85 -19.55 -3.69
CA THR A 305 -15.05 -19.55 -2.86
C THR A 305 -15.82 -18.26 -3.11
N GLN A 306 -17.11 -18.39 -3.46
CA GLN A 306 -17.97 -17.22 -3.65
C GLN A 306 -18.40 -16.65 -2.29
N GLN A 307 -18.33 -15.35 -2.18
CA GLN A 307 -18.81 -14.55 -1.04
C GLN A 307 -19.77 -13.46 -1.51
N THR A 308 -20.41 -12.78 -0.59
CA THR A 308 -21.31 -11.65 -0.87
C THR A 308 -20.83 -10.41 -0.14
N SER A 309 -20.68 -9.31 -0.87
CA SER A 309 -20.28 -8.01 -0.32
C SER A 309 -21.40 -7.42 0.56
N ARG A 310 -21.09 -6.36 1.31
CA ARG A 310 -22.10 -5.61 2.09
C ARG A 310 -23.20 -4.99 1.21
N LYS A 311 -22.92 -4.76 -0.07
CA LYS A 311 -23.88 -4.25 -1.06
C LYS A 311 -24.70 -5.36 -1.72
N GLY A 312 -24.52 -6.62 -1.32
CA GLY A 312 -25.22 -7.78 -1.90
C GLY A 312 -24.58 -8.30 -3.19
N GLU A 313 -23.44 -7.79 -3.62
CA GLU A 313 -22.75 -8.19 -4.85
C GLU A 313 -21.89 -9.43 -4.61
N PRO A 314 -21.93 -10.45 -5.49
CA PRO A 314 -21.07 -11.60 -5.37
C PRO A 314 -19.63 -11.26 -5.74
N TYR A 315 -18.66 -11.84 -5.00
CA TYR A 315 -17.24 -11.78 -5.32
C TYR A 315 -16.57 -13.11 -4.95
N TYR A 316 -15.35 -13.32 -5.43
CA TYR A 316 -14.61 -14.55 -5.17
C TYR A 316 -13.38 -14.29 -4.31
N VAL A 317 -13.07 -15.27 -3.44
CA VAL A 317 -11.86 -15.30 -2.62
C VAL A 317 -11.19 -16.68 -2.78
N TRP A 318 -9.88 -16.72 -2.51
CA TRP A 318 -9.07 -17.95 -2.61
C TRP A 318 -8.28 -18.13 -1.31
N ALA A 319 -8.37 -19.32 -0.73
CA ALA A 319 -7.47 -19.71 0.34
C ALA A 319 -6.07 -19.92 -0.24
N LEU A 320 -5.05 -19.36 0.44
CA LEU A 320 -3.66 -19.46 0.01
C LEU A 320 -2.88 -20.50 0.79
N THR A 321 -1.88 -21.07 0.13
CA THR A 321 -0.73 -21.71 0.73
C THR A 321 0.53 -20.96 0.30
N VAL A 322 1.43 -20.69 1.26
CA VAL A 322 2.71 -20.03 1.02
C VAL A 322 3.86 -20.89 1.51
N PRO A 323 5.10 -20.74 0.98
CA PRO A 323 6.27 -21.44 1.48
C PRO A 323 6.51 -21.19 2.97
N GLY A 324 7.04 -22.19 3.69
CA GLY A 324 7.32 -22.06 5.14
C GLY A 324 8.34 -20.97 5.48
N ASP A 325 9.24 -20.63 4.56
CA ASP A 325 10.22 -19.57 4.69
C ASP A 325 9.76 -18.21 4.12
N TYR A 326 8.50 -18.11 3.68
CA TYR A 326 7.93 -16.92 3.05
C TYR A 326 8.19 -15.58 3.79
N PRO A 327 8.19 -15.53 5.14
CA PRO A 327 8.53 -14.31 5.87
C PRO A 327 9.95 -13.79 5.61
N VAL A 328 10.90 -14.67 5.27
CA VAL A 328 12.32 -14.30 5.11
C VAL A 328 12.55 -13.45 3.85
N PRO A 329 12.23 -13.92 2.63
CA PRO A 329 12.36 -13.10 1.42
C PRO A 329 11.40 -11.91 1.44
N SER A 330 10.17 -12.07 1.94
CA SER A 330 9.17 -11.00 1.98
C SER A 330 9.61 -9.83 2.86
N SER A 331 10.08 -10.07 4.07
CA SER A 331 10.54 -9.00 4.97
C SER A 331 11.85 -8.36 4.50
N SER A 332 12.71 -9.11 3.83
CA SER A 332 13.93 -8.57 3.21
C SER A 332 13.57 -7.63 2.05
N LEU A 333 12.63 -8.04 1.20
CA LEU A 333 12.13 -7.22 0.10
C LEU A 333 11.41 -5.97 0.63
N ALA A 334 10.50 -6.12 1.59
CA ALA A 334 9.79 -4.98 2.18
C ALA A 334 10.76 -3.95 2.79
N ARG A 335 11.81 -4.41 3.48
CA ARG A 335 12.87 -3.52 3.96
C ARG A 335 13.48 -2.71 2.82
N THR A 336 13.86 -3.37 1.71
CA THR A 336 14.42 -2.70 0.54
C THR A 336 13.44 -1.70 -0.05
N GLN A 337 12.17 -2.07 -0.18
CA GLN A 337 11.14 -1.21 -0.76
C GLN A 337 10.83 0.01 0.12
N LEU A 338 10.78 -0.14 1.44
CA LEU A 338 10.64 0.99 2.38
C LEU A 338 11.83 1.96 2.30
N ILE A 339 13.04 1.44 2.16
CA ILE A 339 14.25 2.26 1.97
C ILE A 339 14.17 3.01 0.65
N ASN A 340 13.90 2.30 -0.46
CA ASN A 340 13.75 2.90 -1.78
C ASN A 340 12.67 4.00 -1.77
N GLY A 341 11.50 3.73 -1.18
CA GLY A 341 10.42 4.71 -1.06
C GLY A 341 10.87 5.98 -0.35
N GLY A 342 11.55 5.87 0.78
CA GLY A 342 12.03 7.04 1.53
C GLY A 342 13.09 7.86 0.78
N TYR A 343 14.04 7.20 0.13
CA TYR A 343 15.07 7.86 -0.70
C TYR A 343 14.47 8.49 -1.95
N HIS A 344 13.57 7.79 -2.65
CA HIS A 344 12.90 8.31 -3.83
C HIS A 344 11.97 9.49 -3.49
N LEU A 345 11.28 9.47 -2.35
CA LEU A 345 10.51 10.62 -1.86
C LEU A 345 11.41 11.83 -1.65
N ALA A 346 12.55 11.65 -0.98
CA ALA A 346 13.50 12.76 -0.81
C ALA A 346 14.07 13.23 -2.13
N ALA A 347 14.40 12.31 -3.05
CA ALA A 347 14.97 12.63 -4.36
C ALA A 347 13.99 13.43 -5.23
N VAL A 348 12.72 13.01 -5.33
CA VAL A 348 11.72 13.71 -6.15
C VAL A 348 11.44 15.12 -5.60
N LEU A 349 11.35 15.28 -4.28
CA LEU A 349 11.14 16.60 -3.67
C LEU A 349 12.33 17.54 -3.88
N ARG A 350 13.57 17.02 -3.84
CA ARG A 350 14.77 17.80 -4.22
C ARG A 350 14.81 18.16 -5.71
N ALA A 351 14.36 17.26 -6.58
CA ALA A 351 14.32 17.52 -8.01
C ALA A 351 13.25 18.57 -8.39
N ILE A 352 12.16 18.62 -7.63
CA ILE A 352 11.11 19.66 -7.77
C ILE A 352 11.63 21.00 -7.23
N TRP A 353 12.36 21.00 -6.10
CA TRP A 353 12.87 22.18 -5.41
C TRP A 353 14.37 22.05 -5.11
N PRO A 354 15.23 22.28 -6.13
CA PRO A 354 16.68 22.11 -6.05
C PRO A 354 17.38 23.13 -5.13
#